data_9efe52f1f54d0e98818e01adb545e46d
#
_entry.id   9efe52f1f54d0e98818e01adb545e46d
#
_cell.length_a   1.000
_cell.length_b   1.000
_cell.length_c   1.000
_cell.angle_alpha   90.00
_cell.angle_beta   90.00
_cell.angle_gamma   90.00
#
_symmetry.space_group_name_H-M   'P 1'
#
loop_
_entity.id
_entity.type
_entity.pdbx_description
1 polymer ?
#
loop_
_entity_poly.entity_id
_entity_poly.type
_entity_poly.pdbx_seq_one_letter_code
_entity_poly.pdbx_strand_id
1 'polypeptide(L)'
;MGKLICDSTTSSPVIPWKDPTAAPPSIDTIAAVDLSEEMLGATTTTWDDVSGLEDQQKRHLQRLHAKGVLWKHPGNKILNQCQEDDSTSPAAVVFRLSHGGDVEADGNCLFTASQKAMGLTEINAKDLRRRTVRRFLEDLGSESGVQRENIDAAIKHMYVPDLRSGWGIHVVQEVKFLAKKTDRESLDSAIEELVNLGMQRELGAESIYKDRCIGVENGENWAKYMSISGSPDDEYDIITLQYTEEGLLSVDENREGHAAAFGDDIAIESLATEFKREIYVVQAHGSDAMVDEDNCVFFLPHRPRSEICGPPFFLFMKGTGWCGAGGDHYEPLIAHSSSVVSHSHEKVALVL
;
A
#
# COMPACT_ATOMS: atom_id res chain seq x y z
N MET A 1 -6.37 16.55 0.99
CA MET A 1 -6.73 15.14 0.71
C MET A 1 -6.02 14.75 -0.56
N GLY A 2 -4.90 14.05 -0.45
CA GLY A 2 -4.15 13.58 -1.61
C GLY A 2 -4.95 12.51 -2.34
N LYS A 3 -5.24 12.70 -3.62
CA LYS A 3 -5.84 11.69 -4.47
C LYS A 3 -4.71 10.82 -5.00
N LEU A 4 -4.66 9.57 -4.61
CA LEU A 4 -3.85 8.57 -5.30
C LEU A 4 -4.42 8.37 -6.70
N ILE A 5 -3.65 8.74 -7.72
CA ILE A 5 -4.00 8.47 -9.11
C ILE A 5 -3.47 7.07 -9.41
N CYS A 6 -4.38 6.10 -9.49
CA CYS A 6 -4.05 4.80 -10.06
C CYS A 6 -3.96 4.94 -11.57
N ASP A 7 -2.75 5.00 -12.09
CA ASP A 7 -2.53 4.91 -13.52
C ASP A 7 -2.58 3.44 -13.95
N SER A 8 -3.53 3.11 -14.82
CA SER A 8 -3.83 1.75 -15.31
C SER A 8 -2.86 1.26 -16.38
N THR A 9 -1.68 1.86 -16.54
CA THR A 9 -0.73 1.53 -17.61
C THR A 9 0.50 0.74 -17.18
N THR A 10 0.72 0.49 -15.89
CA THR A 10 1.63 -0.58 -15.51
C THR A 10 0.90 -1.89 -15.64
N SER A 11 1.34 -2.73 -16.53
CA SER A 11 0.87 -4.08 -16.80
C SER A 11 1.07 -5.03 -15.61
N SER A 12 0.44 -4.73 -14.50
CA SER A 12 0.00 -5.79 -13.60
C SER A 12 -1.15 -6.45 -14.34
N PRO A 13 -1.06 -7.74 -14.69
CA PRO A 13 -2.13 -8.39 -15.41
C PRO A 13 -3.38 -8.33 -14.52
N VAL A 14 -4.35 -7.49 -14.89
CA VAL A 14 -5.72 -7.67 -14.49
C VAL A 14 -6.12 -9.02 -15.07
N ILE A 15 -6.09 -10.05 -14.24
CA ILE A 15 -6.50 -11.38 -14.66
C ILE A 15 -8.02 -11.39 -14.66
N PRO A 16 -8.67 -11.45 -15.83
CA PRO A 16 -10.11 -11.61 -15.87
C PRO A 16 -10.46 -12.95 -15.23
N TRP A 17 -11.42 -12.97 -14.35
CA TRP A 17 -11.99 -14.15 -13.68
C TRP A 17 -12.69 -15.12 -14.66
N LYS A 18 -12.24 -15.26 -15.88
CA LYS A 18 -12.73 -16.27 -16.81
C LYS A 18 -11.84 -17.48 -16.75
N ASP A 19 -12.43 -18.53 -16.21
CA ASP A 19 -11.98 -19.89 -16.11
C ASP A 19 -11.41 -20.39 -17.45
N PRO A 20 -10.11 -20.65 -17.56
CA PRO A 20 -9.63 -21.48 -18.64
C PRO A 20 -9.91 -22.91 -18.23
N THR A 21 -10.61 -23.62 -19.06
CA THR A 21 -10.94 -25.04 -18.98
C THR A 21 -9.70 -25.94 -18.90
N ALA A 22 -9.00 -25.90 -17.76
CA ALA A 22 -7.96 -26.85 -17.41
C ALA A 22 -8.31 -27.47 -16.06
N ALA A 23 -8.51 -28.78 -16.04
CA ALA A 23 -8.74 -29.55 -14.83
C ALA A 23 -7.62 -29.28 -13.79
N PRO A 24 -7.95 -29.04 -12.51
CA PRO A 24 -6.95 -28.84 -11.49
C PRO A 24 -6.14 -30.13 -11.27
N PRO A 25 -4.82 -30.05 -11.04
CA PRO A 25 -4.02 -31.21 -10.67
C PRO A 25 -4.51 -31.78 -9.35
N SER A 26 -4.58 -33.09 -9.23
CA SER A 26 -4.90 -33.83 -8.02
C SER A 26 -3.90 -33.50 -6.89
N ILE A 27 -4.40 -33.01 -5.77
CA ILE A 27 -3.59 -32.67 -4.60
C ILE A 27 -3.73 -33.78 -3.58
N ASP A 28 -2.65 -34.50 -3.31
CA ASP A 28 -2.56 -35.48 -2.24
C ASP A 28 -2.44 -34.79 -0.87
N THR A 29 -3.03 -35.43 0.10
CA THR A 29 -3.36 -35.01 1.47
C THR A 29 -2.16 -34.41 2.25
N ILE A 30 -2.29 -33.23 2.80
CA ILE A 30 -1.36 -32.64 3.76
C ILE A 30 -2.02 -32.61 5.16
N ALA A 31 -1.28 -33.09 6.16
CA ALA A 31 -1.75 -33.16 7.54
C ALA A 31 -1.96 -31.79 8.19
N ALA A 32 -3.05 -31.65 8.92
CA ALA A 32 -3.44 -30.43 9.62
C ALA A 32 -2.53 -30.15 10.82
N VAL A 33 -2.01 -28.95 10.93
CA VAL A 33 -1.53 -28.38 12.19
C VAL A 33 -2.68 -27.56 12.76
N ASP A 34 -3.29 -28.09 13.81
CA ASP A 34 -4.34 -27.44 14.59
C ASP A 34 -3.70 -26.34 15.45
N LEU A 35 -3.77 -25.11 14.97
CA LEU A 35 -3.45 -23.96 15.80
C LEU A 35 -4.73 -23.56 16.54
N SER A 36 -4.81 -23.99 17.80
CA SER A 36 -5.92 -23.74 18.70
C SER A 36 -6.35 -22.27 18.74
N GLU A 37 -7.66 -22.07 18.71
CA GLU A 37 -8.37 -20.77 18.81
C GLU A 37 -8.02 -19.95 20.07
N GLU A 38 -7.23 -20.47 20.99
CA GLU A 38 -6.96 -19.86 22.31
C GLU A 38 -5.93 -18.72 22.31
N MET A 39 -5.22 -18.44 21.22
CA MET A 39 -4.24 -17.35 21.17
C MET A 39 -4.76 -16.02 20.57
N LEU A 40 -6.02 -15.95 20.20
CA LEU A 40 -6.61 -14.75 19.57
C LEU A 40 -7.50 -13.98 20.54
N GLY A 41 -6.89 -13.30 21.50
CA GLY A 41 -7.54 -12.26 22.31
C GLY A 41 -7.84 -10.96 21.58
N ALA A 42 -7.72 -10.91 20.26
CA ALA A 42 -8.16 -9.80 19.44
C ALA A 42 -9.59 -10.06 18.99
N THR A 43 -10.54 -9.27 19.47
CA THR A 43 -11.90 -9.22 18.97
C THR A 43 -11.85 -8.86 17.48
N THR A 44 -11.98 -9.86 16.61
CA THR A 44 -12.16 -9.63 15.19
C THR A 44 -13.52 -9.00 14.97
N THR A 45 -13.56 -7.79 14.44
CA THR A 45 -14.80 -7.13 14.04
C THR A 45 -15.38 -7.83 12.81
N THR A 46 -16.70 -7.99 12.78
CA THR A 46 -17.36 -8.46 11.57
C THR A 46 -17.34 -7.36 10.50
N TRP A 47 -17.42 -7.73 9.23
CA TRP A 47 -17.49 -6.73 8.15
C TRP A 47 -18.70 -5.81 8.25
N ASP A 48 -19.78 -6.25 8.93
CA ASP A 48 -20.98 -5.43 9.18
C ASP A 48 -20.70 -4.23 10.09
N ASP A 49 -19.75 -4.40 11.01
CA ASP A 49 -19.41 -3.38 12.02
C ASP A 49 -18.36 -2.37 11.48
N VAL A 50 -17.77 -2.62 10.31
CA VAL A 50 -16.75 -1.74 9.73
C VAL A 50 -17.40 -0.47 9.19
N SER A 51 -16.97 0.68 9.73
CA SER A 51 -17.46 2.00 9.31
C SER A 51 -16.91 2.39 7.93
N GLY A 52 -17.67 3.21 7.18
CA GLY A 52 -17.23 3.77 5.89
C GLY A 52 -17.24 2.78 4.72
N LEU A 53 -17.88 1.64 4.85
CA LEU A 53 -18.15 0.68 3.79
C LEU A 53 -19.62 0.68 3.41
N GLU A 54 -19.91 0.58 2.12
CA GLU A 54 -21.25 0.33 1.60
C GLU A 54 -21.68 -1.12 1.86
N ASP A 55 -22.98 -1.36 1.96
CA ASP A 55 -23.54 -2.70 2.19
C ASP A 55 -23.10 -3.71 1.12
N GLN A 56 -22.91 -3.26 -0.11
CA GLN A 56 -22.43 -4.12 -1.18
C GLN A 56 -20.97 -4.53 -0.93
N GLN A 57 -20.10 -3.59 -0.58
CA GLN A 57 -18.69 -3.88 -0.23
C GLN A 57 -18.62 -4.86 0.94
N LYS A 58 -19.42 -4.65 2.00
CA LYS A 58 -19.50 -5.56 3.15
C LYS A 58 -19.87 -6.98 2.74
N ARG A 59 -20.91 -7.13 1.90
CA ARG A 59 -21.33 -8.46 1.40
C ARG A 59 -20.24 -9.16 0.61
N HIS A 60 -19.46 -8.42 -0.20
CA HIS A 60 -18.36 -9.01 -0.97
C HIS A 60 -17.22 -9.48 -0.09
N LEU A 61 -16.85 -8.68 0.91
CA LEU A 61 -15.80 -9.03 1.87
C LEU A 61 -16.21 -10.20 2.76
N GLN A 62 -17.48 -10.27 3.17
CA GLN A 62 -18.02 -11.44 3.90
C GLN A 62 -17.96 -12.73 3.06
N ARG A 63 -18.31 -12.66 1.77
CA ARG A 63 -18.19 -13.81 0.86
C ARG A 63 -16.74 -14.24 0.70
N LEU A 64 -15.82 -13.29 0.57
CA LEU A 64 -14.39 -13.58 0.48
C LEU A 64 -13.89 -14.25 1.76
N HIS A 65 -14.29 -13.76 2.93
CA HIS A 65 -13.96 -14.40 4.22
C HIS A 65 -14.48 -15.84 4.27
N ALA A 66 -15.72 -16.08 3.86
CA ALA A 66 -16.31 -17.43 3.87
C ALA A 66 -15.61 -18.38 2.89
N LYS A 67 -15.25 -17.91 1.68
CA LYS A 67 -14.59 -18.73 0.65
C LYS A 67 -13.10 -18.96 0.93
N GLY A 68 -12.45 -17.96 1.55
CA GLY A 68 -11.00 -17.95 1.71
C GLY A 68 -10.23 -17.58 0.44
N VAL A 69 -8.93 -17.40 0.60
CA VAL A 69 -7.97 -17.03 -0.45
C VAL A 69 -6.91 -18.11 -0.53
N LEU A 70 -6.74 -18.72 -1.71
CA LEU A 70 -5.69 -19.72 -1.94
C LEU A 70 -4.40 -18.99 -2.30
N TRP A 71 -3.38 -19.16 -1.47
CA TRP A 71 -2.04 -18.69 -1.75
C TRP A 71 -1.11 -19.85 -2.04
N LYS A 72 -0.27 -19.70 -3.07
CA LYS A 72 0.77 -20.65 -3.42
C LYS A 72 2.13 -19.97 -3.35
N HIS A 73 3.07 -20.58 -2.64
CA HIS A 73 4.42 -20.05 -2.57
C HIS A 73 5.02 -20.04 -3.99
N PRO A 74 5.56 -18.88 -4.45
CA PRO A 74 6.05 -18.74 -5.83
C PRO A 74 7.32 -19.55 -6.16
N GLY A 75 7.98 -20.14 -5.15
CA GLY A 75 9.20 -20.93 -5.35
C GLY A 75 9.16 -22.26 -4.62
N ASN A 76 9.16 -23.37 -5.36
CA ASN A 76 9.18 -24.73 -4.81
C ASN A 76 10.45 -25.10 -4.02
N LYS A 77 11.44 -24.20 -3.85
CA LYS A 77 12.75 -24.52 -3.29
C LYS A 77 13.11 -23.77 -2.00
N ILE A 78 12.32 -22.79 -1.56
CA ILE A 78 12.82 -21.78 -0.60
C ILE A 78 12.29 -21.99 0.83
N LEU A 79 11.16 -22.66 1.04
CA LEU A 79 10.71 -22.99 2.40
C LEU A 79 11.68 -23.95 3.12
N ASN A 80 12.47 -24.71 2.39
CA ASN A 80 13.44 -25.66 2.95
C ASN A 80 14.72 -25.01 3.46
N GLN A 81 14.99 -23.74 3.16
CA GLN A 81 16.19 -23.05 3.67
C GLN A 81 16.01 -22.36 5.02
N CYS A 82 14.76 -22.05 5.38
CA CYS A 82 14.44 -21.43 6.68
C CYS A 82 13.92 -22.42 7.73
N GLN A 83 13.61 -23.66 7.35
CA GLN A 83 13.23 -24.77 8.25
C GLN A 83 13.84 -26.07 7.75
N GLU A 84 14.65 -26.71 8.59
CA GLU A 84 15.36 -27.97 8.30
C GLU A 84 14.45 -29.22 8.26
N ASP A 85 13.17 -29.09 7.99
CA ASP A 85 12.25 -30.23 7.93
C ASP A 85 11.93 -30.66 6.49
N ASP A 86 12.30 -31.90 6.21
CA ASP A 86 12.27 -32.65 4.95
C ASP A 86 10.85 -33.10 4.55
N SER A 87 9.94 -32.17 4.27
CA SER A 87 8.62 -32.49 3.72
C SER A 87 8.39 -31.83 2.36
N THR A 88 8.44 -32.63 1.32
CA THR A 88 8.42 -32.36 -0.11
C THR A 88 7.05 -31.99 -0.67
N SER A 89 6.37 -30.97 -0.20
CA SER A 89 5.11 -30.55 -0.87
C SER A 89 5.06 -29.04 -1.06
N PRO A 90 4.67 -28.53 -2.26
CA PRO A 90 4.45 -27.12 -2.46
C PRO A 90 3.27 -26.69 -1.58
N ALA A 91 3.58 -25.88 -0.58
CA ALA A 91 2.57 -25.45 0.38
C ALA A 91 1.55 -24.52 -0.29
N ALA A 92 0.40 -25.07 -0.66
CA ALA A 92 -0.78 -24.28 -0.94
C ALA A 92 -1.53 -24.07 0.37
N VAL A 93 -1.76 -22.82 0.75
CA VAL A 93 -2.44 -22.46 2.00
C VAL A 93 -3.67 -21.64 1.66
N VAL A 94 -4.80 -21.96 2.28
CA VAL A 94 -6.00 -21.12 2.19
C VAL A 94 -6.03 -20.21 3.40
N PHE A 95 -6.14 -18.92 3.16
CA PHE A 95 -6.31 -17.91 4.19
C PHE A 95 -7.76 -17.45 4.24
N ARG A 96 -8.37 -17.44 5.41
CA ARG A 96 -9.62 -16.72 5.66
C ARG A 96 -9.28 -15.39 6.29
N LEU A 97 -9.79 -14.31 5.71
CA LEU A 97 -9.43 -12.95 6.09
C LEU A 97 -10.57 -12.35 6.91
N SER A 98 -10.27 -11.86 8.09
CA SER A 98 -11.18 -11.07 8.90
C SER A 98 -10.63 -9.66 9.12
N HIS A 99 -11.49 -8.69 9.37
CA HIS A 99 -11.08 -7.34 9.68
C HIS A 99 -10.40 -7.31 11.06
N GLY A 100 -9.25 -6.69 11.15
CA GLY A 100 -8.43 -6.66 12.37
C GLY A 100 -8.60 -5.39 13.23
N GLY A 101 -9.69 -4.67 13.02
CA GLY A 101 -10.03 -3.45 13.76
C GLY A 101 -9.55 -2.16 13.09
N ASP A 102 -10.15 -1.06 13.48
CA ASP A 102 -9.89 0.28 12.94
C ASP A 102 -8.45 0.73 13.24
N VAL A 103 -7.92 1.53 12.33
CA VAL A 103 -6.63 2.20 12.44
C VAL A 103 -6.88 3.71 12.38
N GLU A 104 -6.14 4.47 13.19
CA GLU A 104 -6.22 5.92 13.17
C GLU A 104 -5.68 6.49 11.85
N ALA A 105 -6.36 7.50 11.30
CA ALA A 105 -5.96 8.18 10.07
C ALA A 105 -4.92 9.29 10.37
N ASP A 106 -3.77 8.90 10.93
CA ASP A 106 -2.68 9.78 11.35
C ASP A 106 -1.51 9.84 10.35
N GLY A 107 -1.68 9.27 9.15
CA GLY A 107 -0.63 9.13 8.14
C GLY A 107 0.32 7.94 8.38
N ASN A 108 0.22 7.24 9.51
CA ASN A 108 0.96 6.02 9.81
C ASN A 108 0.12 4.76 9.60
N CYS A 109 -1.07 4.88 9.00
CA CYS A 109 -2.03 3.79 8.87
C CYS A 109 -1.43 2.54 8.20
N LEU A 110 -0.59 2.67 7.16
CA LEU A 110 0.13 1.54 6.55
C LEU A 110 0.92 0.74 7.60
N PHE A 111 1.70 1.44 8.42
CA PHE A 111 2.60 0.80 9.39
C PHE A 111 1.82 0.23 10.59
N THR A 112 0.80 0.94 11.05
CA THR A 112 -0.08 0.46 12.13
C THR A 112 -0.88 -0.76 11.68
N ALA A 113 -1.45 -0.73 10.47
CA ALA A 113 -2.16 -1.87 9.90
C ALA A 113 -1.24 -3.08 9.71
N SER A 114 -0.03 -2.85 9.16
CA SER A 114 0.95 -3.92 8.97
C SER A 114 1.42 -4.54 10.29
N GLN A 115 1.66 -3.71 11.31
CA GLN A 115 1.99 -4.18 12.66
C GLN A 115 0.92 -5.14 13.21
N LYS A 116 -0.36 -4.72 13.12
CA LYS A 116 -1.50 -5.52 13.58
C LYS A 116 -1.68 -6.79 12.74
N ALA A 117 -1.61 -6.68 11.40
CA ALA A 117 -1.76 -7.83 10.50
C ALA A 117 -0.68 -8.90 10.69
N MET A 118 0.53 -8.50 11.06
CA MET A 118 1.64 -9.41 11.36
C MET A 118 1.67 -9.89 12.82
N GLY A 119 0.81 -9.37 13.70
CA GLY A 119 0.82 -9.70 15.12
C GLY A 119 2.07 -9.21 15.88
N LEU A 120 2.70 -8.13 15.42
CA LEU A 120 3.91 -7.59 16.05
C LEU A 120 3.55 -6.74 17.26
N THR A 121 3.73 -7.28 18.46
CA THR A 121 3.41 -6.55 19.72
C THR A 121 4.56 -5.70 20.25
N GLU A 122 5.80 -6.01 19.88
CA GLU A 122 7.00 -5.36 20.42
C GLU A 122 7.48 -4.16 19.59
N ILE A 123 6.98 -3.99 18.36
CA ILE A 123 7.40 -2.96 17.42
C ILE A 123 6.23 -2.01 17.19
N ASN A 124 6.41 -0.73 17.45
CA ASN A 124 5.37 0.27 17.14
C ASN A 124 5.43 0.72 15.67
N ALA A 125 4.39 1.42 15.22
CA ALA A 125 4.26 1.88 13.83
C ALA A 125 5.42 2.81 13.40
N LYS A 126 5.91 3.69 14.28
CA LYS A 126 7.03 4.59 13.98
C LYS A 126 8.34 3.82 13.83
N ASP A 127 8.57 2.81 14.66
CA ASP A 127 9.75 1.94 14.52
C ASP A 127 9.68 1.10 13.25
N LEU A 128 8.48 0.64 12.89
CA LEU A 128 8.26 -0.07 11.64
C LEU A 128 8.54 0.84 10.42
N ARG A 129 8.07 2.09 10.45
CA ARG A 129 8.41 3.10 9.44
C ARG A 129 9.93 3.30 9.34
N ARG A 130 10.64 3.48 10.46
CA ARG A 130 12.10 3.63 10.45
C ARG A 130 12.82 2.41 9.86
N ARG A 131 12.36 1.19 10.16
CA ARG A 131 12.91 -0.04 9.57
C ARG A 131 12.68 -0.09 8.07
N THR A 132 11.50 0.28 7.60
CA THR A 132 11.15 0.35 6.18
C THR A 132 12.04 1.34 5.44
N VAL A 133 12.23 2.55 5.99
CA VAL A 133 13.13 3.57 5.42
C VAL A 133 14.57 3.08 5.38
N ARG A 134 15.05 2.44 6.44
CA ARG A 134 16.40 1.86 6.46
C ARG A 134 16.56 0.80 5.39
N ARG A 135 15.59 -0.11 5.24
CA ARG A 135 15.61 -1.14 4.20
C ARG A 135 15.65 -0.51 2.80
N PHE A 136 14.86 0.52 2.57
CA PHE A 136 14.88 1.26 1.32
C PHE A 136 16.25 1.88 1.02
N LEU A 137 16.90 2.49 2.01
CA LEU A 137 18.24 3.06 1.86
C LEU A 137 19.31 2.00 1.60
N GLU A 138 19.21 0.83 2.23
CA GLU A 138 20.11 -0.29 1.98
C GLU A 138 19.98 -0.81 0.54
N ASP A 139 18.73 -0.91 0.04
CA ASP A 139 18.47 -1.31 -1.35
C ASP A 139 18.97 -0.25 -2.34
N LEU A 140 18.78 1.03 -2.03
CA LEU A 140 19.26 2.15 -2.84
C LEU A 140 20.79 2.20 -2.91
N GLY A 141 21.47 1.85 -1.81
CA GLY A 141 22.92 1.78 -1.71
C GLY A 141 23.52 0.46 -2.19
N SER A 142 22.72 -0.48 -2.71
CA SER A 142 23.20 -1.78 -3.16
C SER A 142 24.20 -1.66 -4.32
N GLU A 143 25.29 -2.40 -4.24
CA GLU A 143 26.36 -2.43 -5.26
C GLU A 143 25.88 -2.96 -6.62
N SER A 144 24.78 -3.72 -6.65
CA SER A 144 24.28 -4.32 -7.89
C SER A 144 23.72 -3.31 -8.91
N GLY A 145 23.45 -2.06 -8.48
CA GLY A 145 22.86 -1.01 -9.31
C GLY A 145 21.41 -1.26 -9.76
N VAL A 146 21.03 -2.50 -9.95
CA VAL A 146 19.70 -2.90 -10.47
C VAL A 146 18.56 -2.46 -9.53
N GLN A 147 18.75 -2.57 -8.22
CA GLN A 147 17.73 -2.15 -7.26
C GLN A 147 17.56 -0.63 -7.25
N ARG A 148 18.66 0.11 -7.37
CA ARG A 148 18.63 1.57 -7.49
C ARG A 148 17.90 2.01 -8.77
N GLU A 149 18.23 1.40 -9.92
CA GLU A 149 17.57 1.71 -11.18
C GLU A 149 16.06 1.44 -11.13
N ASN A 150 15.64 0.35 -10.50
CA ASN A 150 14.22 0.03 -10.32
C ASN A 150 13.52 1.04 -9.42
N ILE A 151 14.15 1.47 -8.32
CA ILE A 151 13.63 2.50 -7.42
C ILE A 151 13.50 3.83 -8.14
N ASP A 152 14.55 4.28 -8.84
CA ASP A 152 14.54 5.53 -9.57
C ASP A 152 13.50 5.53 -10.71
N ALA A 153 13.31 4.38 -11.38
CA ALA A 153 12.27 4.20 -12.38
C ALA A 153 10.87 4.28 -11.79
N ALA A 154 10.63 3.64 -10.63
CA ALA A 154 9.36 3.69 -9.94
C ALA A 154 9.01 5.11 -9.48
N ILE A 155 9.96 5.82 -8.87
CA ILE A 155 9.78 7.22 -8.46
C ILE A 155 9.44 8.10 -9.68
N LYS A 156 10.22 7.95 -10.76
CA LYS A 156 9.98 8.72 -11.99
C LYS A 156 8.60 8.45 -12.58
N HIS A 157 8.15 7.20 -12.54
CA HIS A 157 6.81 6.84 -13.04
C HIS A 157 5.71 7.52 -12.23
N MET A 158 5.83 7.59 -10.91
CA MET A 158 4.87 8.29 -10.04
C MET A 158 4.79 9.79 -10.30
N TYR A 159 5.93 10.42 -10.68
CA TYR A 159 6.00 11.88 -10.89
C TYR A 159 5.69 12.33 -12.32
N VAL A 160 5.79 11.46 -13.30
CA VAL A 160 5.54 11.77 -14.70
C VAL A 160 4.52 10.77 -15.28
N PRO A 161 3.28 10.76 -14.76
CA PRO A 161 2.24 9.95 -15.34
C PRO A 161 1.94 10.44 -16.75
N ASP A 162 1.61 9.53 -17.65
CA ASP A 162 1.14 9.90 -19.00
C ASP A 162 -0.29 10.43 -18.92
N LEU A 163 -0.44 11.74 -18.78
CA LEU A 163 -1.73 12.41 -18.67
C LEU A 163 -2.61 12.23 -19.92
N ARG A 164 -2.01 11.80 -21.04
CA ARG A 164 -2.73 11.64 -22.32
C ARG A 164 -3.36 10.26 -22.47
N SER A 165 -2.94 9.27 -21.71
CA SER A 165 -3.54 7.93 -21.74
C SER A 165 -4.77 7.80 -20.85
N GLY A 166 -5.13 8.84 -20.11
CA GLY A 166 -6.31 8.86 -19.25
C GLY A 166 -7.62 8.83 -20.02
N TRP A 167 -8.60 8.09 -19.53
CA TRP A 167 -9.94 7.90 -20.11
C TRP A 167 -10.85 9.13 -19.96
N GLY A 168 -10.34 10.33 -20.18
CA GLY A 168 -11.12 11.58 -20.01
C GLY A 168 -11.36 12.00 -18.57
N ILE A 169 -10.68 11.37 -17.62
CA ILE A 169 -10.68 11.75 -16.20
C ILE A 169 -9.57 12.77 -16.00
N HIS A 170 -9.84 13.85 -15.27
CA HIS A 170 -8.84 14.81 -14.87
C HIS A 170 -7.77 14.11 -14.03
N VAL A 171 -6.60 13.88 -14.64
CA VAL A 171 -5.44 13.32 -13.94
C VAL A 171 -4.80 14.46 -13.15
N VAL A 172 -4.69 14.32 -11.85
CA VAL A 172 -3.99 15.28 -11.00
C VAL A 172 -2.58 14.74 -10.76
N GLN A 173 -1.58 15.44 -11.28
CA GLN A 173 -0.19 15.16 -10.96
C GLN A 173 0.18 15.81 -9.63
N GLU A 174 0.78 15.07 -8.73
CA GLU A 174 1.32 15.59 -7.47
C GLU A 174 2.83 15.71 -7.54
N VAL A 175 3.35 16.86 -7.16
CA VAL A 175 4.78 17.10 -6.95
C VAL A 175 5.02 17.44 -5.50
N LYS A 176 5.91 16.69 -4.86
CA LYS A 176 6.18 16.81 -3.42
C LYS A 176 7.50 17.52 -3.17
N PHE A 177 7.48 18.42 -2.19
CA PHE A 177 8.66 19.13 -1.69
C PHE A 177 8.77 18.93 -0.19
N LEU A 178 10.01 18.99 0.30
CA LEU A 178 10.36 18.98 1.71
C LEU A 178 10.83 20.37 2.11
N ALA A 179 10.06 21.04 2.94
CA ALA A 179 10.41 22.31 3.55
C ALA A 179 11.00 22.06 4.95
N LYS A 180 12.20 22.62 5.26
CA LYS A 180 12.68 22.58 6.63
C LYS A 180 11.74 23.37 7.53
N LYS A 181 11.36 22.78 8.67
CA LYS A 181 10.48 23.43 9.65
C LYS A 181 11.05 24.76 10.14
N THR A 182 12.40 24.85 10.28
CA THR A 182 13.10 26.06 10.66
C THR A 182 12.98 27.20 9.63
N ASP A 183 12.72 26.87 8.39
CA ASP A 183 12.72 27.84 7.30
C ASP A 183 11.30 28.31 6.93
N ARG A 184 10.25 27.74 7.58
CA ARG A 184 8.85 28.02 7.22
C ARG A 184 8.49 29.52 7.29
N GLU A 185 8.90 30.23 8.34
CA GLU A 185 8.64 31.66 8.46
C GLU A 185 9.28 32.48 7.33
N SER A 186 10.49 32.09 6.92
CA SER A 186 11.20 32.73 5.81
C SER A 186 10.54 32.45 4.45
N LEU A 187 10.03 31.23 4.26
CA LEU A 187 9.29 30.85 3.06
C LEU A 187 7.97 31.63 2.97
N ASP A 188 7.20 31.68 4.06
CA ASP A 188 5.95 32.41 4.13
C ASP A 188 6.16 33.91 3.87
N SER A 189 7.20 34.52 4.46
CA SER A 189 7.54 35.93 4.23
C SER A 189 7.86 36.21 2.76
N ALA A 190 8.60 35.31 2.10
CA ALA A 190 8.92 35.46 0.68
C ALA A 190 7.68 35.32 -0.22
N ILE A 191 6.76 34.44 0.14
CA ILE A 191 5.48 34.29 -0.58
C ILE A 191 4.65 35.59 -0.42
N GLU A 192 4.56 36.13 0.81
CA GLU A 192 3.86 37.38 1.06
C GLU A 192 4.44 38.57 0.29
N GLU A 193 5.75 38.66 0.14
CA GLU A 193 6.41 39.67 -0.70
C GLU A 193 5.91 39.59 -2.15
N LEU A 194 5.83 38.39 -2.74
CA LEU A 194 5.32 38.20 -4.08
C LEU A 194 3.84 38.55 -4.21
N VAL A 195 3.03 38.21 -3.21
CA VAL A 195 1.63 38.61 -3.15
C VAL A 195 1.47 40.12 -3.08
N ASN A 196 2.27 40.81 -2.28
CA ASN A 196 2.26 42.27 -2.18
C ASN A 196 2.69 42.96 -3.50
N LEU A 197 3.45 42.28 -4.33
CA LEU A 197 3.79 42.73 -5.70
C LEU A 197 2.68 42.42 -6.71
N GLY A 198 1.57 41.82 -6.29
CA GLY A 198 0.40 41.54 -7.13
C GLY A 198 0.32 40.14 -7.72
N MET A 199 1.20 39.21 -7.28
CA MET A 199 1.12 37.80 -7.70
C MET A 199 0.01 37.07 -6.93
N GLN A 200 -0.64 36.11 -7.59
CA GLN A 200 -1.55 35.21 -6.89
C GLN A 200 -0.76 34.35 -5.89
N ARG A 201 -1.32 34.10 -4.71
CA ARG A 201 -0.63 33.40 -3.61
C ARG A 201 -0.12 32.02 -4.04
N GLU A 202 -0.95 31.28 -4.75
CA GLU A 202 -0.64 29.91 -5.21
C GLU A 202 0.56 29.90 -6.16
N LEU A 203 0.64 30.87 -7.07
CA LEU A 203 1.76 31.02 -8.00
C LEU A 203 3.03 31.51 -7.28
N GLY A 204 2.88 32.40 -6.31
CA GLY A 204 3.97 32.81 -5.44
C GLY A 204 4.54 31.66 -4.62
N ALA A 205 3.66 30.87 -4.03
CA ALA A 205 4.02 29.69 -3.26
C ALA A 205 4.71 28.61 -4.15
N GLU A 206 4.16 28.33 -5.34
CA GLU A 206 4.79 27.44 -6.31
C GLU A 206 6.22 27.86 -6.62
N SER A 207 6.42 29.15 -6.93
CA SER A 207 7.73 29.69 -7.26
C SER A 207 8.73 29.54 -6.12
N ILE A 208 8.33 29.92 -4.90
CA ILE A 208 9.21 29.87 -3.73
C ILE A 208 9.54 28.41 -3.33
N TYR A 209 8.55 27.50 -3.36
CA TYR A 209 8.81 26.10 -3.00
C TYR A 209 9.69 25.39 -4.02
N LYS A 210 9.51 25.65 -5.32
CA LYS A 210 10.40 25.12 -6.36
C LYS A 210 11.84 25.62 -6.25
N ASP A 211 12.02 26.87 -5.80
CA ASP A 211 13.34 27.49 -5.69
C ASP A 211 14.07 27.13 -4.39
N ARG A 212 13.34 26.99 -3.26
CA ARG A 212 13.96 26.93 -1.92
C ARG A 212 13.74 25.61 -1.18
N CYS A 213 12.84 24.75 -1.62
CA CYS A 213 12.58 23.47 -0.98
C CYS A 213 13.23 22.30 -1.74
N ILE A 214 13.36 21.16 -1.06
CA ILE A 214 13.94 19.95 -1.63
C ILE A 214 12.86 19.21 -2.40
N GLY A 215 13.02 19.06 -3.71
CA GLY A 215 12.15 18.22 -4.54
C GLY A 215 12.33 16.72 -4.21
N VAL A 216 11.22 15.98 -4.11
CA VAL A 216 11.23 14.53 -3.82
C VAL A 216 11.29 13.76 -5.15
N GLU A 217 12.37 13.93 -5.92
CA GLU A 217 12.51 13.43 -7.29
C GLU A 217 13.44 12.21 -7.42
N ASN A 218 14.15 11.86 -6.36
CA ASN A 218 15.12 10.77 -6.36
C ASN A 218 15.03 9.93 -5.09
N GLY A 219 15.69 8.78 -5.09
CA GLY A 219 15.62 7.83 -3.99
C GLY A 219 16.08 8.39 -2.64
N GLU A 220 17.09 9.25 -2.60
CA GLU A 220 17.58 9.83 -1.34
C GLU A 220 16.56 10.79 -0.72
N ASN A 221 15.92 11.60 -1.55
CA ASN A 221 14.87 12.52 -1.10
C ASN A 221 13.57 11.76 -0.80
N TRP A 222 13.30 10.64 -1.52
CA TRP A 222 12.19 9.75 -1.20
C TRP A 222 12.34 9.11 0.18
N ALA A 223 13.55 8.71 0.55
CA ALA A 223 13.82 8.21 1.91
C ALA A 223 13.52 9.26 2.99
N LYS A 224 13.90 10.53 2.76
CA LYS A 224 13.54 11.63 3.67
C LYS A 224 12.03 11.81 3.75
N TYR A 225 11.33 11.79 2.61
CA TYR A 225 9.88 11.87 2.55
C TYR A 225 9.23 10.74 3.35
N MET A 226 9.57 9.48 3.08
CA MET A 226 9.04 8.32 3.79
C MET A 226 9.29 8.38 5.31
N SER A 227 10.35 9.06 5.76
CA SER A 227 10.68 9.16 7.19
C SER A 227 9.77 10.07 7.97
N ILE A 228 9.03 10.98 7.29
CA ILE A 228 8.16 11.96 7.95
C ILE A 228 6.93 11.26 8.50
N SER A 229 6.81 11.26 9.80
CA SER A 229 5.81 10.50 10.55
C SER A 229 4.67 11.35 11.14
N GLY A 230 4.67 12.66 10.89
CA GLY A 230 3.78 13.61 11.53
C GLY A 230 4.18 13.94 12.97
N SER A 231 5.40 13.57 13.37
CA SER A 231 5.94 13.90 14.68
C SER A 231 6.41 15.37 14.72
N PRO A 232 6.28 16.07 15.88
CA PRO A 232 6.91 17.38 16.06
C PRO A 232 8.42 17.37 15.82
N ASP A 233 9.08 16.21 16.04
CA ASP A 233 10.53 16.04 15.89
C ASP A 233 10.97 15.85 14.44
N ASP A 234 10.05 15.69 13.49
CA ASP A 234 10.39 15.60 12.07
C ASP A 234 11.07 16.89 11.60
N GLU A 235 12.18 16.77 10.89
CA GLU A 235 12.97 17.92 10.40
C GLU A 235 12.26 18.72 9.31
N TYR A 236 11.43 18.03 8.53
CA TYR A 236 10.78 18.58 7.34
C TYR A 236 9.25 18.52 7.44
N ASP A 237 8.61 19.50 6.80
CA ASP A 237 7.21 19.48 6.43
C ASP A 237 7.06 19.06 4.96
N ILE A 238 5.95 18.42 4.65
CA ILE A 238 5.60 18.03 3.28
C ILE A 238 4.78 19.16 2.66
N ILE A 239 5.24 19.63 1.50
CA ILE A 239 4.49 20.54 0.62
C ILE A 239 4.09 19.74 -0.61
N THR A 240 2.81 19.76 -0.98
CA THR A 240 2.31 19.09 -2.17
C THR A 240 1.72 20.12 -3.14
N LEU A 241 2.26 20.16 -4.35
CA LEU A 241 1.69 20.89 -5.46
C LEU A 241 0.89 19.94 -6.33
N GLN A 242 -0.35 20.28 -6.63
CA GLN A 242 -1.22 19.49 -7.49
C GLN A 242 -1.41 20.21 -8.84
N TYR A 243 -1.26 19.47 -9.92
CA TYR A 243 -1.39 19.99 -11.28
C TYR A 243 -2.45 19.23 -12.05
N THR A 244 -3.10 19.94 -12.95
CA THR A 244 -3.91 19.36 -14.04
C THR A 244 -3.22 19.64 -15.36
N GLU A 245 -3.80 19.19 -16.47
CA GLU A 245 -3.33 19.58 -17.82
C GLU A 245 -3.35 21.12 -18.05
N GLU A 246 -4.21 21.83 -17.29
CA GLU A 246 -4.36 23.29 -17.38
C GLU A 246 -3.32 24.06 -16.55
N GLY A 247 -2.60 23.36 -15.66
CA GLY A 247 -1.57 23.94 -14.80
C GLY A 247 -1.78 23.67 -13.31
N LEU A 248 -1.27 24.56 -12.46
CA LEU A 248 -1.36 24.44 -11.00
C LEU A 248 -2.81 24.48 -10.54
N LEU A 249 -3.24 23.41 -9.87
CA LEU A 249 -4.59 23.27 -9.31
C LEU A 249 -4.64 23.75 -7.87
N SER A 250 -3.69 23.32 -7.04
CA SER A 250 -3.67 23.64 -5.61
C SER A 250 -2.26 23.51 -5.01
N VAL A 251 -2.08 24.18 -3.87
CA VAL A 251 -0.88 24.08 -3.02
C VAL A 251 -1.33 23.64 -1.65
N ASP A 252 -0.92 22.45 -1.24
CA ASP A 252 -1.09 21.95 0.11
C ASP A 252 0.18 22.22 0.92
N GLU A 253 0.12 23.19 1.81
CA GLU A 253 1.25 23.66 2.62
C GLU A 253 1.36 22.95 3.97
N ASN A 254 0.42 22.03 4.26
CA ASN A 254 0.34 21.33 5.55
C ASN A 254 0.57 22.24 6.75
N ARG A 255 -0.22 23.30 6.86
CA ARG A 255 -0.05 24.36 7.88
C ARG A 255 -0.26 23.89 9.32
N GLU A 256 -0.90 22.73 9.51
CA GLU A 256 -1.14 22.15 10.83
C GLU A 256 0.11 21.43 11.41
N GLY A 257 1.16 21.25 10.59
CA GLY A 257 2.46 20.75 11.06
C GLY A 257 2.48 19.27 11.46
N HIS A 258 1.45 18.50 11.09
CA HIS A 258 1.29 17.10 11.46
C HIS A 258 1.20 16.14 10.26
N ALA A 259 1.59 16.57 9.04
CA ALA A 259 1.57 15.67 7.91
C ALA A 259 2.60 14.58 8.08
N ALA A 260 2.15 13.35 7.89
CA ALA A 260 3.02 12.21 7.68
C ALA A 260 3.06 11.85 6.19
N ALA A 261 4.15 11.25 5.75
CA ALA A 261 4.19 10.64 4.43
C ALA A 261 3.23 9.44 4.41
N PHE A 262 2.23 9.48 3.52
CA PHE A 262 1.36 8.33 3.32
C PHE A 262 2.15 7.16 2.74
N GLY A 263 1.77 5.94 3.11
CA GLY A 263 2.35 4.73 2.53
C GLY A 263 1.89 4.57 1.08
N ASP A 264 2.85 4.61 0.17
CA ASP A 264 2.69 4.36 -1.25
C ASP A 264 3.24 2.98 -1.65
N ASP A 265 3.18 2.65 -2.92
CA ASP A 265 3.66 1.37 -3.44
C ASP A 265 5.14 1.14 -3.12
N ILE A 266 5.97 2.20 -3.15
CA ILE A 266 7.40 2.11 -2.83
C ILE A 266 7.61 1.78 -1.34
N ALA A 267 6.80 2.38 -0.47
CA ALA A 267 6.81 2.08 0.96
C ALA A 267 6.37 0.64 1.24
N ILE A 268 5.30 0.18 0.58
CA ILE A 268 4.80 -1.20 0.73
C ILE A 268 5.83 -2.21 0.23
N GLU A 269 6.46 -1.99 -0.92
CA GLU A 269 7.51 -2.88 -1.43
C GLU A 269 8.75 -2.92 -0.52
N SER A 270 9.11 -1.78 0.06
CA SER A 270 10.21 -1.70 1.01
C SER A 270 9.89 -2.44 2.30
N LEU A 271 8.64 -2.35 2.75
CA LEU A 271 8.12 -3.10 3.90
C LEU A 271 8.08 -4.61 3.59
N ALA A 272 7.59 -5.00 2.40
CA ALA A 272 7.61 -6.38 1.94
C ALA A 272 9.03 -6.95 1.92
N THR A 273 10.00 -6.16 1.46
CA THR A 273 11.42 -6.53 1.40
C THR A 273 12.04 -6.69 2.80
N GLU A 274 11.72 -5.79 3.74
CA GLU A 274 12.20 -5.88 5.13
C GLU A 274 11.77 -7.20 5.80
N PHE A 275 10.54 -7.64 5.55
CA PHE A 275 10.00 -8.86 6.14
C PHE A 275 10.13 -10.10 5.26
N LYS A 276 10.65 -9.95 4.03
CA LYS A 276 10.77 -11.02 3.03
C LYS A 276 9.42 -11.76 2.82
N ARG A 277 8.33 -11.01 2.80
CA ARG A 277 6.96 -11.51 2.67
C ARG A 277 6.21 -10.71 1.62
N GLU A 278 5.35 -11.36 0.86
CA GLU A 278 4.39 -10.65 0.01
C GLU A 278 3.37 -9.91 0.87
N ILE A 279 2.97 -8.73 0.41
CA ILE A 279 1.86 -7.95 0.99
C ILE A 279 0.77 -7.87 -0.05
N TYR A 280 -0.44 -8.30 0.30
CA TYR A 280 -1.60 -8.13 -0.55
C TYR A 280 -2.47 -7.03 0.01
N VAL A 281 -2.64 -5.97 -0.78
CA VAL A 281 -3.60 -4.91 -0.49
C VAL A 281 -4.93 -5.34 -1.09
N VAL A 282 -5.92 -5.52 -0.23
CA VAL A 282 -7.28 -5.93 -0.59
C VAL A 282 -8.14 -4.70 -0.70
N GLN A 283 -8.84 -4.56 -1.81
CA GLN A 283 -9.71 -3.44 -2.10
C GLN A 283 -11.08 -3.94 -2.56
N ALA A 284 -12.16 -3.38 -2.03
CA ALA A 284 -13.52 -3.72 -2.44
C ALA A 284 -14.18 -2.54 -3.15
N HIS A 285 -14.85 -2.81 -4.27
CA HIS A 285 -15.63 -1.81 -4.97
C HIS A 285 -17.04 -1.67 -4.40
N GLY A 286 -17.54 -0.44 -4.43
CA GLY A 286 -18.92 -0.13 -4.10
C GLY A 286 -19.88 -0.32 -5.28
N SER A 287 -21.12 0.10 -5.06
CA SER A 287 -22.24 -0.03 -6.00
C SER A 287 -22.07 0.71 -7.32
N ASP A 288 -21.21 1.73 -7.35
CA ASP A 288 -20.97 2.57 -8.54
C ASP A 288 -20.04 1.89 -9.56
N ALA A 289 -19.35 0.82 -9.15
CA ALA A 289 -18.47 0.12 -10.06
C ALA A 289 -19.32 -0.68 -11.07
N MET A 290 -19.10 -0.41 -12.34
CA MET A 290 -19.65 -1.23 -13.44
C MET A 290 -18.91 -2.57 -13.55
N VAL A 291 -18.78 -3.25 -12.44
CA VAL A 291 -18.10 -4.55 -12.30
C VAL A 291 -19.15 -5.57 -11.88
N ASP A 292 -19.05 -6.77 -12.42
CA ASP A 292 -19.94 -7.83 -11.97
C ASP A 292 -19.63 -8.24 -10.51
N GLU A 293 -20.58 -8.91 -9.88
CA GLU A 293 -20.48 -9.30 -8.46
C GLU A 293 -19.27 -10.18 -8.15
N ASP A 294 -18.70 -10.88 -9.12
CA ASP A 294 -17.56 -11.76 -8.94
C ASP A 294 -16.21 -11.01 -9.00
N ASN A 295 -16.19 -9.79 -9.54
CA ASN A 295 -14.99 -8.96 -9.77
C ASN A 295 -14.93 -7.69 -8.91
N CYS A 296 -15.54 -7.68 -7.75
CA CYS A 296 -15.65 -6.48 -6.90
C CYS A 296 -14.65 -6.42 -5.75
N VAL A 297 -13.80 -7.41 -5.61
CA VAL A 297 -12.70 -7.41 -4.64
C VAL A 297 -11.39 -7.65 -5.38
N PHE A 298 -10.45 -6.72 -5.22
CA PHE A 298 -9.15 -6.78 -5.85
C PHE A 298 -8.07 -7.09 -4.82
N PHE A 299 -7.09 -7.88 -5.24
CA PHE A 299 -5.88 -8.15 -4.51
C PHE A 299 -4.72 -7.54 -5.27
N LEU A 300 -4.08 -6.53 -4.69
CA LEU A 300 -2.92 -5.87 -5.26
C LEU A 300 -1.65 -6.46 -4.62
N PRO A 301 -0.89 -7.31 -5.34
CA PRO A 301 0.30 -7.93 -4.78
C PRO A 301 1.48 -6.99 -4.79
N HIS A 302 2.11 -6.81 -3.64
CA HIS A 302 3.40 -6.14 -3.49
C HIS A 302 4.44 -7.18 -3.09
N ARG A 303 5.45 -7.35 -3.92
CA ARG A 303 6.48 -8.37 -3.73
C ARG A 303 7.76 -7.76 -3.19
N PRO A 304 8.48 -8.48 -2.33
CA PRO A 304 9.79 -8.04 -1.90
C PRO A 304 10.76 -7.98 -3.09
N ARG A 305 11.67 -7.01 -3.08
CA ARG A 305 12.81 -6.96 -4.01
C ARG A 305 13.84 -8.06 -3.75
N SER A 306 13.69 -8.80 -2.69
CA SER A 306 14.48 -9.95 -2.28
C SER A 306 13.68 -11.25 -2.44
N GLU A 307 14.25 -12.36 -1.98
CA GLU A 307 13.55 -13.65 -1.90
C GLU A 307 12.36 -13.59 -0.92
N ILE A 308 11.34 -14.40 -1.17
CA ILE A 308 10.19 -14.58 -0.29
C ILE A 308 10.49 -15.72 0.68
N CYS A 309 10.49 -15.44 1.99
CA CYS A 309 10.84 -16.42 3.03
C CYS A 309 9.66 -16.81 3.94
N GLY A 310 8.48 -16.24 3.76
CA GLY A 310 7.36 -16.49 4.65
C GLY A 310 5.99 -16.32 4.00
N PRO A 311 4.91 -16.70 4.72
CA PRO A 311 3.56 -16.52 4.23
C PRO A 311 3.25 -15.03 4.06
N PRO A 312 2.35 -14.68 3.13
CA PRO A 312 1.94 -13.30 2.92
C PRO A 312 1.20 -12.75 4.13
N PHE A 313 1.08 -11.44 4.19
CA PHE A 313 0.07 -10.81 5.02
C PHE A 313 -0.78 -9.85 4.19
N PHE A 314 -1.92 -9.48 4.75
CA PHE A 314 -2.98 -8.81 4.02
C PHE A 314 -3.34 -7.50 4.69
N LEU A 315 -3.55 -6.48 3.88
CA LEU A 315 -4.03 -5.17 4.30
C LEU A 315 -5.33 -4.87 3.56
N PHE A 316 -6.21 -4.16 4.21
CA PHE A 316 -7.41 -3.66 3.59
C PHE A 316 -7.22 -2.17 3.27
N MET A 317 -7.41 -1.78 2.03
CA MET A 317 -7.48 -0.38 1.63
C MET A 317 -8.93 0.07 1.64
N LYS A 318 -9.27 0.90 2.61
CA LYS A 318 -10.59 1.47 2.77
C LYS A 318 -10.79 2.65 1.83
N GLY A 319 -11.93 2.69 1.18
CA GLY A 319 -12.30 3.73 0.23
C GLY A 319 -12.90 3.14 -1.03
N THR A 320 -13.61 3.94 -1.80
CA THR A 320 -14.25 3.55 -3.07
C THR A 320 -13.29 3.59 -4.27
N GLY A 321 -12.05 3.74 -4.04
CA GLY A 321 -10.88 4.15 -4.80
C GLY A 321 -10.54 3.50 -6.11
N TRP A 322 -11.48 3.21 -6.97
CA TRP A 322 -11.18 3.07 -8.39
C TRP A 322 -11.23 4.45 -9.05
N CYS A 323 -10.13 4.85 -9.70
CA CYS A 323 -10.05 6.09 -10.48
C CYS A 323 -10.35 7.40 -9.72
N GLY A 324 -9.71 7.61 -8.59
CA GLY A 324 -9.59 8.95 -7.98
C GLY A 324 -10.58 9.28 -6.87
N ALA A 325 -11.35 8.34 -6.38
CA ALA A 325 -12.18 8.51 -5.19
C ALA A 325 -11.63 7.70 -3.99
N GLY A 326 -10.51 8.14 -3.43
CA GLY A 326 -10.19 8.03 -2.03
C GLY A 326 -9.98 6.65 -1.38
N GLY A 327 -9.22 5.74 -1.97
CA GLY A 327 -8.59 4.68 -1.18
C GLY A 327 -7.28 5.21 -0.60
N ASP A 328 -7.31 5.77 0.58
CA ASP A 328 -6.15 6.43 1.20
C ASP A 328 -5.87 5.94 2.63
N HIS A 329 -6.60 4.91 3.07
CA HIS A 329 -6.50 4.43 4.45
C HIS A 329 -6.33 2.92 4.52
N TYR A 330 -5.29 2.47 5.23
CA TYR A 330 -4.99 1.06 5.43
C TYR A 330 -5.51 0.57 6.77
N GLU A 331 -6.18 -0.58 6.74
CA GLU A 331 -6.61 -1.31 7.92
C GLU A 331 -6.06 -2.75 7.89
N PRO A 332 -5.86 -3.40 9.05
CA PRO A 332 -5.30 -4.74 9.10
C PRO A 332 -6.31 -5.80 8.68
N LEU A 333 -5.85 -6.81 7.95
CA LEU A 333 -6.56 -8.06 7.77
C LEU A 333 -5.86 -9.16 8.55
N ILE A 334 -6.61 -9.82 9.41
CA ILE A 334 -6.12 -11.00 10.14
C ILE A 334 -6.34 -12.23 9.28
N ALA A 335 -5.25 -12.88 8.93
CA ALA A 335 -5.27 -14.07 8.09
C ALA A 335 -5.28 -15.34 8.96
N HIS A 336 -6.35 -16.10 8.87
CA HIS A 336 -6.48 -17.40 9.50
C HIS A 336 -6.14 -18.47 8.47
N SER A 337 -4.99 -19.15 8.64
CA SER A 337 -4.60 -20.22 7.76
C SER A 337 -5.43 -21.48 8.03
N SER A 338 -5.95 -22.08 6.96
CA SER A 338 -6.50 -23.44 7.01
C SER A 338 -5.73 -24.30 6.03
N SER A 339 -5.33 -25.49 6.47
CA SER A 339 -4.78 -26.50 5.57
C SER A 339 -5.83 -26.90 4.55
N VAL A 340 -5.42 -27.03 3.28
CA VAL A 340 -6.33 -27.53 2.24
C VAL A 340 -6.59 -29.00 2.48
N VAL A 341 -7.69 -29.33 3.12
CA VAL A 341 -8.25 -30.69 3.05
C VAL A 341 -9.02 -30.76 1.72
N SER A 342 -8.50 -31.55 0.80
CA SER A 342 -9.14 -31.82 -0.49
C SER A 342 -10.45 -32.59 -0.30
N HIS A 343 -11.54 -31.90 -0.02
CA HIS A 343 -12.90 -32.39 -0.19
C HIS A 343 -13.90 -31.24 -0.12
N SER A 344 -14.02 -30.47 -1.20
CA SER A 344 -15.30 -29.91 -1.65
C SER A 344 -15.11 -29.04 -2.90
N HIS A 345 -16.09 -29.05 -3.77
CA HIS A 345 -16.19 -28.20 -4.97
C HIS A 345 -16.45 -26.71 -4.63
N GLU A 346 -15.91 -26.19 -3.55
CA GLU A 346 -16.02 -24.78 -3.22
C GLU A 346 -14.99 -23.96 -3.99
N LYS A 347 -15.46 -22.97 -4.72
CA LYS A 347 -14.61 -22.00 -5.42
C LYS A 347 -13.84 -21.18 -4.40
N VAL A 348 -12.54 -21.28 -4.39
CA VAL A 348 -11.62 -20.49 -3.57
C VAL A 348 -11.05 -19.38 -4.43
N ALA A 349 -10.94 -18.17 -3.90
CA ALA A 349 -10.27 -17.06 -4.59
C ALA A 349 -8.79 -17.40 -4.76
N LEU A 350 -8.28 -17.32 -6.00
CA LEU A 350 -6.88 -17.60 -6.31
C LEU A 350 -6.08 -16.30 -6.31
N VAL A 351 -5.07 -16.24 -5.48
CA VAL A 351 -4.06 -15.18 -5.49
C VAL A 351 -2.86 -15.67 -6.31
N LEU A 352 -2.61 -15.05 -7.44
CA LEU A 352 -1.52 -15.37 -8.35
C LEU A 352 -0.34 -14.42 -8.20
#